data_2d1328465768e540a162293195064eb7
#
_entry.id   2d1328465768e540a162293195064eb7
#
_cell.length_a   1.000
_cell.length_b   1.000
_cell.length_c   1.000
_cell.angle_alpha   90.00
_cell.angle_beta   90.00
_cell.angle_gamma   90.00
#
_symmetry.space_group_name_H-M   'P 1'
#
loop_
_entity.id
_entity.type
_entity.pdbx_description
1 polymer ?
#
loop_
_entity_poly.entity_id
_entity_poly.type
_entity_poly.pdbx_seq_one_letter_code
_entity_poly.pdbx_strand_id
1 'polypeptide(L)' 'MLNTLENLFNLARERKKSPKEDSYTNRLLKDKSLSKAKILEEINELVEAVEKDTNKIHEAADVFYHLIMYLEAN' A
#
# COMPACT_ATOMS: atom_id res chain seq x y z
N MET A 1 9.48 8.62 -11.85
CA MET A 1 8.75 7.44 -11.32
C MET A 1 9.54 6.67 -10.26
N LEU A 2 10.79 6.27 -10.55
CA LEU A 2 11.61 5.55 -9.55
C LEU A 2 11.83 6.35 -8.27
N ASN A 3 12.06 7.67 -8.39
CA ASN A 3 12.22 8.51 -7.21
C ASN A 3 10.97 8.55 -6.34
N THR A 4 9.80 8.53 -6.96
CA THR A 4 8.53 8.50 -6.23
C THR A 4 8.37 7.20 -5.45
N LEU A 5 8.71 6.07 -6.08
CA LEU A 5 8.67 4.77 -5.42
C LEU A 5 9.67 4.70 -4.27
N GLU A 6 10.90 5.18 -4.48
CA GLU A 6 11.90 5.24 -3.44
C GLU A 6 11.45 6.10 -2.27
N ASN A 7 10.81 7.23 -2.54
CA ASN A 7 10.29 8.11 -1.51
C ASN A 7 9.19 7.42 -0.70
N LEU A 8 8.34 6.64 -1.34
CA LEU A 8 7.30 5.88 -0.64
C LEU A 8 7.90 4.79 0.26
N PHE A 9 8.91 4.08 -0.23
CA PHE A 9 9.63 3.11 0.59
C PHE A 9 10.29 3.76 1.79
N ASN A 10 10.95 4.91 1.58
CA ASN A 10 11.59 5.65 2.66
C ASN A 10 10.58 6.14 3.68
N LEU A 11 9.43 6.62 3.22
CA LEU A 11 8.35 7.03 4.12
C LEU A 11 7.86 5.86 4.96
N ALA A 12 7.66 4.70 4.35
CA ALA A 12 7.23 3.49 5.06
C ALA A 12 8.25 3.09 6.14
N ARG A 13 9.53 3.11 5.80
CA ARG A 13 10.61 2.80 6.74
C ARG A 13 10.65 3.78 7.89
N GLU A 14 10.48 5.07 7.61
CA GLU A 14 10.43 6.11 8.63
C GLU A 14 9.25 5.91 9.58
N ARG A 15 8.07 5.60 9.05
CA ARG A 15 6.89 5.32 9.86
C ARG A 15 7.06 4.07 10.71
N LYS A 16 7.79 3.08 10.20
CA LYS A 16 8.09 1.86 10.94
C LYS A 16 9.00 2.17 12.14
N LYS A 17 9.96 3.10 11.98
CA LYS A 17 10.86 3.52 13.06
C LYS A 17 10.18 4.44 14.07
N SER A 18 9.31 5.33 13.61
CA SER A 18 8.62 6.30 14.44
C SER A 18 7.12 6.24 14.16
N PRO A 19 6.44 5.19 14.65
CA PRO A 19 5.04 4.99 14.33
C PRO A 19 4.16 6.07 14.95
N LYS A 20 3.16 6.51 14.19
CA LYS A 20 2.10 7.39 14.68
C LYS A 20 0.95 6.51 15.12
N GLU A 21 0.50 6.71 16.37
CA GLU A 21 -0.65 5.98 16.88
C GLU A 21 -1.88 6.25 16.00
N ASP A 22 -2.70 5.23 15.82
CA ASP A 22 -3.96 5.28 15.09
C ASP A 22 -3.84 5.57 13.60
N SER A 23 -2.63 5.61 13.02
CA SER A 23 -2.53 5.77 11.59
C SER A 23 -2.75 4.43 10.88
N TYR A 24 -3.44 4.48 9.74
CA TYR A 24 -3.67 3.32 8.90
C TYR A 24 -2.34 2.69 8.43
N THR A 25 -1.40 3.55 8.03
CA THR A 25 -0.06 3.11 7.61
C THR A 25 0.63 2.33 8.72
N ASN A 26 0.53 2.82 9.95
CA ASN A 26 1.13 2.16 11.10
C ASN A 26 0.49 0.78 11.34
N ARG A 27 -0.81 0.68 11.20
CA ARG A 27 -1.52 -0.61 11.34
C ARG A 27 -1.07 -1.60 10.29
N LEU A 28 -0.92 -1.18 9.04
CA LEU A 28 -0.42 -2.04 7.96
C LEU A 28 1.00 -2.52 8.22
N LEU A 29 1.86 -1.65 8.75
CA LEU A 29 3.26 -1.99 9.02
C LEU A 29 3.40 -2.96 10.19
N LYS A 30 2.49 -2.95 11.13
CA LYS A 30 2.55 -3.82 12.31
C LYS A 30 1.79 -5.13 12.15
N ASP A 31 0.74 -5.15 11.35
CA ASP A 31 -0.12 -6.31 11.20
C ASP A 31 0.06 -6.94 9.81
N LYS A 32 0.89 -7.97 9.75
CA LYS A 32 1.21 -8.66 8.50
C LYS A 32 -0.01 -9.29 7.85
N SER A 33 -0.92 -9.84 8.64
CA SER A 33 -2.14 -10.46 8.13
C SER A 33 -3.07 -9.42 7.50
N LEU A 34 -3.22 -8.27 8.14
CA LEU A 34 -4.01 -7.16 7.60
C LEU A 34 -3.39 -6.66 6.30
N SER A 35 -2.07 -6.47 6.29
CA SER A 35 -1.35 -5.98 5.13
C SER A 35 -1.50 -6.92 3.94
N LYS A 36 -1.40 -8.23 4.17
CA LYS A 36 -1.62 -9.26 3.14
C LYS A 36 -3.05 -9.19 2.59
N ALA A 37 -4.04 -9.13 3.48
CA ALA A 37 -5.45 -9.08 3.06
C ALA A 37 -5.72 -7.83 2.24
N LYS A 38 -5.16 -6.70 2.63
CA LYS A 38 -5.37 -5.44 1.94
C LYS A 38 -4.73 -5.40 0.55
N ILE A 39 -3.51 -5.90 0.39
CA ILE A 39 -2.91 -5.91 -0.94
C ILE A 39 -3.71 -6.79 -1.91
N LEU A 40 -4.21 -7.93 -1.45
CA LEU A 40 -5.04 -8.80 -2.28
C LEU A 40 -6.36 -8.13 -2.66
N GLU A 41 -6.99 -7.43 -1.72
CA GLU A 41 -8.22 -6.68 -1.97
C GLU A 41 -7.99 -5.58 -3.01
N GLU A 42 -6.91 -4.82 -2.88
CA GLU A 42 -6.61 -3.71 -3.80
C GLU A 42 -6.28 -4.22 -5.21
N ILE A 43 -5.61 -5.37 -5.32
CA ILE A 43 -5.35 -5.99 -6.63
C ILE A 43 -6.68 -6.36 -7.31
N ASN A 44 -7.61 -6.94 -6.56
CA ASN A 44 -8.93 -7.28 -7.12
C ASN A 44 -9.70 -6.04 -7.56
N GLU A 45 -9.62 -4.96 -6.80
CA GLU A 45 -10.25 -3.69 -7.17
C GLU A 45 -9.64 -3.09 -8.44
N LEU A 46 -8.32 -3.20 -8.60
CA LEU A 46 -7.65 -2.76 -9.81
C LEU A 46 -8.10 -3.57 -11.03
N VAL A 47 -8.16 -4.89 -10.90
CA VAL A 47 -8.61 -5.76 -11.99
C VAL A 47 -10.03 -5.38 -12.40
N GLU A 48 -10.93 -5.18 -11.45
CA GLU A 48 -12.29 -4.76 -11.71
C GLU A 48 -12.33 -3.39 -12.40
N ALA A 49 -11.53 -2.43 -11.93
CA ALA A 49 -11.46 -1.10 -12.53
C ALA A 49 -10.99 -1.15 -13.98
N VAL A 50 -10.02 -2.00 -14.30
CA VAL A 50 -9.53 -2.19 -15.67
C VAL A 50 -10.62 -2.78 -16.55
N GLU A 51 -11.32 -3.81 -16.06
CA GLU A 51 -12.39 -4.46 -16.83
C GLU A 51 -13.57 -3.53 -17.10
N LYS A 52 -13.89 -2.66 -16.15
CA LYS A 52 -14.99 -1.70 -16.28
C LYS A 52 -14.58 -0.36 -16.87
N ASP A 53 -13.29 -0.17 -17.09
CA ASP A 53 -12.70 1.10 -17.58
C ASP A 53 -13.05 2.28 -16.67
N THR A 54 -12.87 2.10 -15.35
CA THR A 54 -13.14 3.13 -14.34
C THR A 54 -11.93 3.29 -13.41
N ASN A 55 -11.62 4.50 -12.99
CA ASN A 55 -10.65 4.81 -11.93
C ASN A 55 -9.36 3.97 -11.91
N LYS A 56 -8.87 3.52 -13.06
CA LYS A 56 -7.70 2.63 -13.16
C LYS A 56 -6.45 3.20 -12.50
N ILE A 57 -6.20 4.49 -12.72
CA ILE A 57 -5.00 5.16 -12.18
C ILE A 57 -5.09 5.22 -10.65
N HIS A 58 -6.25 5.57 -10.13
CA HIS A 58 -6.47 5.64 -8.69
C HIS A 58 -6.28 4.26 -8.03
N GLU A 59 -6.87 3.23 -8.62
CA GLU A 59 -6.75 1.87 -8.09
C GLU A 59 -5.31 1.34 -8.21
N ALA A 60 -4.59 1.70 -9.28
CA ALA A 60 -3.19 1.34 -9.43
C ALA A 60 -2.35 1.99 -8.33
N ALA A 61 -2.62 3.26 -8.01
CA ALA A 61 -1.90 3.95 -6.94
C ALA A 61 -2.15 3.27 -5.59
N ASP A 62 -3.39 2.85 -5.32
CA ASP A 62 -3.74 2.12 -4.10
C ASP A 62 -3.01 0.78 -4.00
N VAL A 63 -2.88 0.06 -5.13
CA VAL A 63 -2.12 -1.19 -5.18
C VAL A 63 -0.66 -0.93 -4.83
N PHE A 64 -0.04 0.09 -5.43
CA PHE A 64 1.36 0.42 -5.14
C PHE A 64 1.57 0.78 -3.67
N TYR A 65 0.67 1.57 -3.10
CA TYR A 65 0.76 1.94 -1.69
C TYR A 65 0.72 0.69 -0.80
N HIS A 66 -0.29 -0.15 -1.00
CA HIS A 66 -0.46 -1.35 -0.17
C HIS A 66 0.64 -2.38 -0.40
N LEU A 67 1.15 -2.49 -1.63
CA LEU A 67 2.29 -3.37 -1.94
C LEU A 67 3.53 -2.95 -1.15
N ILE A 68 3.83 -1.65 -1.13
CA ILE A 68 4.98 -1.13 -0.39
C ILE A 68 4.81 -1.39 1.10
N MET A 69 3.62 -1.14 1.65
CA MET A 69 3.34 -1.40 3.06
C MET A 69 3.49 -2.89 3.39
N TYR A 70 3.00 -3.76 2.52
CA TYR A 70 3.12 -5.20 2.70
C TYR A 70 4.59 -5.65 2.72
N LEU A 71 5.39 -5.15 1.78
CA LEU A 71 6.82 -5.47 1.72
C LEU A 71 7.56 -4.98 2.97
N GLU A 72 7.29 -3.77 3.41
CA GLU A 72 7.95 -3.22 4.58
C GLU A 72 7.45 -3.85 5.90
N ALA A 73 6.25 -4.40 5.94
CA ALA A 73 5.74 -5.13 7.10
C ALA A 73 6.44 -6.47 7.29
N ASN A 74 7.00 -6.99 6.22
CA ASN A 74 7.70 -8.27 6.23
C ASN A 74 9.20 -8.09 6.07
#